data_3da1242a5a90e4efd9353eb7281ad5f2
#
_entry.id   3da1242a5a90e4efd9353eb7281ad5f2
#
_cell.length_a   1.000
_cell.length_b   1.000
_cell.length_c   1.000
_cell.angle_alpha   90.00
_cell.angle_beta   90.00
_cell.angle_gamma   90.00
#
_symmetry.space_group_name_H-M   'P 1'
#
loop_
_entity.id
_entity.type
_entity.pdbx_description
1 polymer ?
#
loop_
_entity_poly.entity_id
_entity_poly.type
_entity_poly.pdbx_seq_one_letter_code
_entity_poly.pdbx_strand_id
1 'polypeptide(L)'
;MSLLKTLKGQILVLSATCMVAALMVLTLVNYLSARAQAQVSLAEEGMATAKSHAETIEEWARAKATIIAASVAAFEDPEPAKSLAMLRDAGKFSTAYFGYADKKYVFSETRSLPADYDPTARPWYKQAAQAGGSVVTPPYISASDQKLVVTFATPVGAGAALKGVAAGDVYMESVVANVASIQPTPQSFGFLVSADGKIIAHRDQALTLKPIADLSKD
;
A
#
# COMPACT_ATOMS: atom_id res chain seq x y z
N MET A 1 -3.72 -25.70 67.21
CA MET A 1 -2.41 -25.70 67.93
C MET A 1 -1.85 -27.08 67.87
N SER A 2 -0.78 -27.41 67.40
CA SER A 2 0.40 -26.93 66.74
C SER A 2 0.95 -28.11 65.89
N LEU A 3 0.51 -28.23 64.65
CA LEU A 3 1.11 -29.14 63.66
C LEU A 3 2.64 -28.92 63.54
N LEU A 4 3.10 -27.70 63.85
CA LEU A 4 4.51 -27.32 63.77
C LEU A 4 5.37 -27.83 64.96
N LYS A 5 4.78 -28.40 66.04
CA LYS A 5 5.52 -28.91 67.22
C LYS A 5 5.87 -30.38 67.14
N THR A 6 5.35 -31.12 66.14
CA THR A 6 5.67 -32.55 65.94
C THR A 6 6.58 -32.72 64.75
N LEU A 7 7.53 -33.66 64.78
CA LEU A 7 8.44 -33.97 63.71
C LEU A 7 7.69 -34.27 62.41
N LYS A 8 6.56 -35.05 62.48
CA LYS A 8 5.66 -35.36 61.37
C LYS A 8 5.03 -34.10 60.79
N GLY A 9 4.60 -33.14 61.60
CA GLY A 9 4.00 -31.87 61.13
C GLY A 9 5.02 -30.98 60.43
N GLN A 10 6.25 -30.92 60.91
CA GLN A 10 7.34 -30.16 60.26
C GLN A 10 7.69 -30.74 58.90
N ILE A 11 7.79 -32.06 58.76
CA ILE A 11 8.06 -32.71 57.48
C ILE A 11 6.90 -32.46 56.50
N LEU A 12 5.66 -32.52 56.92
CA LEU A 12 4.48 -32.29 56.09
C LEU A 12 4.38 -30.85 55.61
N VAL A 13 4.67 -29.87 56.46
CA VAL A 13 4.70 -28.46 56.08
C VAL A 13 5.86 -28.18 55.13
N LEU A 14 7.05 -28.71 55.37
CA LEU A 14 8.20 -28.55 54.50
C LEU A 14 7.93 -29.14 53.09
N SER A 15 7.41 -30.38 53.02
CA SER A 15 7.09 -31.00 51.74
C SER A 15 6.00 -30.24 50.98
N ALA A 16 4.95 -29.79 51.66
CA ALA A 16 3.91 -28.94 51.06
C ALA A 16 4.47 -27.61 50.55
N THR A 17 5.34 -26.96 51.30
CA THR A 17 5.98 -25.71 50.87
C THR A 17 6.88 -25.92 49.64
N CYS A 18 7.68 -26.98 49.63
CA CYS A 18 8.50 -27.34 48.47
C CYS A 18 7.64 -27.62 47.23
N MET A 19 6.52 -28.34 47.41
CA MET A 19 5.59 -28.66 46.31
C MET A 19 4.94 -27.39 45.76
N VAL A 20 4.49 -26.46 46.60
CA VAL A 20 3.93 -25.16 46.18
C VAL A 20 4.99 -24.32 45.47
N ALA A 21 6.21 -24.26 46.01
CA ALA A 21 7.31 -23.54 45.37
C ALA A 21 7.65 -24.11 44.01
N ALA A 22 7.70 -25.44 43.87
CA ALA A 22 7.93 -26.10 42.57
C ALA A 22 6.82 -25.80 41.55
N LEU A 23 5.56 -25.83 42.01
CA LEU A 23 4.42 -25.48 41.14
C LEU A 23 4.45 -24.02 40.70
N MET A 24 4.82 -23.07 41.60
CA MET A 24 4.98 -21.67 41.24
C MET A 24 6.07 -21.46 40.18
N VAL A 25 7.23 -22.10 40.37
CA VAL A 25 8.33 -22.03 39.39
C VAL A 25 7.89 -22.61 38.05
N LEU A 26 7.25 -23.77 38.05
CA LEU A 26 6.76 -24.41 36.81
C LEU A 26 5.74 -23.53 36.09
N THR A 27 4.80 -22.96 36.82
CA THR A 27 3.78 -22.04 36.29
C THR A 27 4.43 -20.78 35.70
N LEU A 28 5.41 -20.22 36.40
CA LEU A 28 6.14 -19.03 35.91
C LEU A 28 6.91 -19.35 34.62
N VAL A 29 7.64 -20.46 34.57
CA VAL A 29 8.38 -20.89 33.39
C VAL A 29 7.43 -21.12 32.22
N ASN A 30 6.32 -21.83 32.44
CA ASN A 30 5.30 -22.07 31.39
C ASN A 30 4.70 -20.75 30.90
N TYR A 31 4.37 -19.82 31.79
CA TYR A 31 3.83 -18.51 31.44
C TYR A 31 4.82 -17.69 30.58
N LEU A 32 6.09 -17.63 30.99
CA LEU A 32 7.12 -16.90 30.24
C LEU A 32 7.36 -17.53 28.86
N SER A 33 7.42 -18.86 28.79
CA SER A 33 7.58 -19.59 27.53
C SER A 33 6.39 -19.40 26.59
N ALA A 34 5.16 -19.52 27.11
CA ALA A 34 3.94 -19.32 26.32
C ALA A 34 3.85 -17.88 25.80
N ARG A 35 4.21 -16.89 26.63
CA ARG A 35 4.25 -15.48 26.23
C ARG A 35 5.26 -15.23 25.11
N ALA A 36 6.47 -15.77 25.25
CA ALA A 36 7.51 -15.64 24.23
C ALA A 36 7.08 -16.29 22.90
N GLN A 37 6.52 -17.48 22.97
CA GLN A 37 6.03 -18.21 21.79
C GLN A 37 4.85 -17.49 21.11
N ALA A 38 3.91 -16.94 21.89
CA ALA A 38 2.81 -16.14 21.35
C ALA A 38 3.31 -14.87 20.62
N GLN A 39 4.32 -14.19 21.14
CA GLN A 39 4.90 -13.03 20.47
C GLN A 39 5.56 -13.39 19.14
N VAL A 40 6.29 -14.49 19.08
CA VAL A 40 6.92 -14.97 17.83
C VAL A 40 5.85 -15.35 16.82
N SER A 41 4.84 -16.15 17.22
CA SER A 41 3.74 -16.57 16.34
C SER A 41 2.95 -15.38 15.77
N LEU A 42 2.63 -14.39 16.61
CA LEU A 42 1.95 -13.16 16.15
C LEU A 42 2.79 -12.36 15.14
N ALA A 43 4.09 -12.28 15.34
CA ALA A 43 4.99 -11.60 14.42
C ALA A 43 5.08 -12.34 13.07
N GLU A 44 5.18 -13.68 13.10
CA GLU A 44 5.21 -14.52 11.90
C GLU A 44 3.89 -14.45 11.11
N GLU A 45 2.75 -14.57 11.80
CA GLU A 45 1.42 -14.43 11.18
C GLU A 45 1.20 -13.03 10.58
N GLY A 46 1.62 -11.98 11.31
CA GLY A 46 1.57 -10.61 10.83
C GLY A 46 2.43 -10.39 9.58
N MET A 47 3.64 -10.93 9.58
CA MET A 47 4.54 -10.85 8.42
C MET A 47 3.99 -11.62 7.21
N ALA A 48 3.46 -12.83 7.41
CA ALA A 48 2.86 -13.62 6.34
C ALA A 48 1.65 -12.92 5.74
N THR A 49 0.78 -12.35 6.57
CA THR A 49 -0.38 -11.57 6.16
C THR A 49 0.04 -10.33 5.38
N ALA A 50 0.99 -9.56 5.89
CA ALA A 50 1.50 -8.36 5.22
C ALA A 50 2.11 -8.69 3.85
N LYS A 51 2.87 -9.78 3.76
CA LYS A 51 3.47 -10.25 2.50
C LYS A 51 2.40 -10.64 1.48
N SER A 52 1.40 -11.43 1.87
CA SER A 52 0.31 -11.85 1.00
C SER A 52 -0.47 -10.64 0.44
N HIS A 53 -0.75 -9.65 1.28
CA HIS A 53 -1.42 -8.43 0.83
C HIS A 53 -0.53 -7.55 -0.05
N ALA A 54 0.78 -7.48 0.22
CA ALA A 54 1.73 -6.78 -0.65
C ALA A 54 1.76 -7.40 -2.05
N GLU A 55 1.80 -8.72 -2.16
CA GLU A 55 1.73 -9.45 -3.43
C GLU A 55 0.41 -9.14 -4.18
N THR A 56 -0.72 -9.11 -3.48
CA THR A 56 -2.02 -8.75 -4.07
C THR A 56 -2.03 -7.32 -4.61
N ILE A 57 -1.45 -6.36 -3.87
CA ILE A 57 -1.33 -4.97 -4.31
C ILE A 57 -0.40 -4.87 -5.53
N GLU A 58 0.70 -5.62 -5.53
CA GLU A 58 1.63 -5.67 -6.66
C GLU A 58 0.95 -6.21 -7.93
N GLU A 59 0.19 -7.31 -7.81
CA GLU A 59 -0.58 -7.88 -8.92
C GLU A 59 -1.63 -6.89 -9.44
N TRP A 60 -2.34 -6.21 -8.55
CA TRP A 60 -3.28 -5.16 -8.90
C TRP A 60 -2.59 -4.02 -9.66
N ALA A 61 -1.46 -3.54 -9.18
CA ALA A 61 -0.70 -2.48 -9.82
C ALA A 61 -0.17 -2.92 -11.20
N ARG A 62 0.31 -4.15 -11.31
CA ARG A 62 0.78 -4.75 -12.57
C ARG A 62 -0.35 -4.87 -13.59
N ALA A 63 -1.53 -5.30 -13.16
CA ALA A 63 -2.71 -5.36 -14.04
C ALA A 63 -3.09 -3.97 -14.57
N LYS A 64 -3.08 -2.93 -13.71
CA LYS A 64 -3.31 -1.55 -14.13
C LYS A 64 -2.27 -1.07 -15.15
N ALA A 65 -0.99 -1.30 -14.87
CA ALA A 65 0.10 -0.93 -15.78
C ALA A 65 -0.05 -1.63 -17.14
N THR A 66 -0.43 -2.90 -17.15
CA THR A 66 -0.66 -3.67 -18.39
C THR A 66 -1.80 -3.07 -19.23
N ILE A 67 -2.90 -2.64 -18.60
CA ILE A 67 -4.02 -2.00 -19.31
C ILE A 67 -3.56 -0.68 -19.93
N ILE A 68 -2.79 0.15 -19.22
CA ILE A 68 -2.25 1.39 -19.77
C ILE A 68 -1.22 1.09 -20.88
N ALA A 69 -0.39 0.09 -20.75
CA ALA A 69 0.53 -0.33 -21.81
C ALA A 69 -0.23 -0.78 -23.07
N ALA A 70 -1.35 -1.50 -22.92
CA ALA A 70 -2.20 -1.88 -24.03
C ALA A 70 -2.84 -0.68 -24.75
N SER A 71 -3.09 0.43 -24.03
CA SER A 71 -3.67 1.65 -24.62
C SER A 71 -2.75 2.33 -25.64
N VAL A 72 -1.45 2.03 -25.61
CA VAL A 72 -0.48 2.54 -26.60
C VAL A 72 -0.88 2.20 -28.04
N ALA A 73 -1.56 1.07 -28.26
CA ALA A 73 -2.07 0.69 -29.57
C ALA A 73 -3.11 1.68 -30.14
N ALA A 74 -3.82 2.39 -29.26
CA ALA A 74 -4.82 3.39 -29.65
C ALA A 74 -4.26 4.83 -29.69
N PHE A 75 -2.95 5.01 -29.50
CA PHE A 75 -2.34 6.35 -29.43
C PHE A 75 -2.45 7.15 -30.74
N GLU A 76 -2.44 6.45 -31.87
CA GLU A 76 -2.59 7.03 -33.21
C GLU A 76 -4.00 6.83 -33.79
N ASP A 77 -4.97 6.39 -32.97
CA ASP A 77 -6.36 6.21 -33.37
C ASP A 77 -6.98 7.57 -33.76
N PRO A 78 -7.78 7.65 -34.83
CA PRO A 78 -8.54 8.85 -35.16
C PRO A 78 -9.52 9.32 -34.08
N GLU A 79 -10.05 8.40 -33.27
CA GLU A 79 -10.97 8.66 -32.15
C GLU A 79 -10.41 8.14 -30.81
N PRO A 80 -9.26 8.64 -30.34
CA PRO A 80 -8.57 8.06 -29.17
C PRO A 80 -9.37 8.20 -27.88
N ALA A 81 -10.24 9.20 -27.76
CA ALA A 81 -11.09 9.40 -26.58
C ALA A 81 -12.03 8.22 -26.32
N LYS A 82 -12.56 7.59 -27.37
CA LYS A 82 -13.44 6.43 -27.26
C LYS A 82 -12.68 5.20 -26.75
N SER A 83 -11.51 4.94 -27.29
CA SER A 83 -10.64 3.85 -26.86
C SER A 83 -10.18 4.06 -25.41
N LEU A 84 -9.84 5.29 -25.03
CA LEU A 84 -9.50 5.66 -23.67
C LEU A 84 -10.68 5.47 -22.70
N ALA A 85 -11.92 5.81 -23.11
CA ALA A 85 -13.10 5.59 -22.28
C ALA A 85 -13.33 4.10 -21.99
N MET A 86 -13.19 3.24 -22.99
CA MET A 86 -13.29 1.79 -22.80
C MET A 86 -12.20 1.26 -21.85
N LEU A 87 -10.97 1.75 -21.99
CA LEU A 87 -9.85 1.34 -21.14
C LEU A 87 -10.00 1.85 -19.70
N ARG A 88 -10.48 3.10 -19.52
CA ARG A 88 -10.83 3.66 -18.22
C ARG A 88 -11.82 2.76 -17.50
N ASP A 89 -12.92 2.39 -18.19
CA ASP A 89 -14.00 1.61 -17.58
C ASP A 89 -13.56 0.17 -17.29
N ALA A 90 -12.89 -0.49 -18.24
CA ALA A 90 -12.35 -1.84 -18.08
C ALA A 90 -11.28 -1.91 -16.98
N GLY A 91 -10.41 -0.91 -16.93
CA GLY A 91 -9.36 -0.79 -15.92
C GLY A 91 -9.82 -0.16 -14.61
N LYS A 92 -11.06 0.31 -14.48
CA LYS A 92 -11.55 1.06 -13.30
C LYS A 92 -10.60 2.20 -12.92
N PHE A 93 -10.17 2.98 -13.90
CA PHE A 93 -9.42 4.21 -13.68
C PHE A 93 -10.39 5.37 -13.40
N SER A 94 -9.92 6.37 -12.67
CA SER A 94 -10.66 7.62 -12.47
C SER A 94 -10.72 8.41 -13.78
N THR A 95 -9.64 8.36 -14.57
CA THR A 95 -9.52 8.87 -15.92
C THR A 95 -8.41 8.14 -16.66
N ALA A 96 -8.49 8.08 -18.01
CA ALA A 96 -7.41 7.64 -18.87
C ALA A 96 -7.16 8.71 -19.94
N TYR A 97 -5.91 8.89 -20.34
CA TYR A 97 -5.55 9.99 -21.22
C TYR A 97 -4.22 9.75 -21.93
N PHE A 98 -4.05 10.49 -23.03
CA PHE A 98 -2.77 10.62 -23.74
C PHE A 98 -2.24 12.04 -23.61
N GLY A 99 -0.94 12.18 -23.38
CA GLY A 99 -0.21 13.43 -23.56
C GLY A 99 0.81 13.26 -24.68
N TYR A 100 0.74 14.15 -25.66
CA TYR A 100 1.61 14.12 -26.84
C TYR A 100 2.86 14.98 -26.62
N ALA A 101 3.93 14.67 -27.33
CA ALA A 101 5.17 15.43 -27.25
C ALA A 101 5.03 16.89 -27.78
N ASP A 102 4.04 17.16 -28.62
CA ASP A 102 3.66 18.49 -29.10
C ASP A 102 2.74 19.26 -28.14
N LYS A 103 2.61 18.77 -26.89
CA LYS A 103 1.79 19.30 -25.79
C LYS A 103 0.28 19.15 -25.95
N LYS A 104 -0.20 18.51 -27.03
CA LYS A 104 -1.59 18.11 -27.12
C LYS A 104 -1.92 17.04 -26.11
N TYR A 105 -3.20 16.90 -25.81
CA TYR A 105 -3.71 15.87 -24.91
C TYR A 105 -5.13 15.44 -25.30
N VAL A 106 -5.47 14.21 -24.96
CA VAL A 106 -6.82 13.66 -25.12
C VAL A 106 -7.16 12.89 -23.83
N PHE A 107 -8.34 13.16 -23.29
CA PHE A 107 -8.87 12.46 -22.11
C PHE A 107 -10.03 11.54 -22.51
N SER A 108 -10.25 10.52 -21.70
CA SER A 108 -11.39 9.59 -21.81
C SER A 108 -12.74 10.27 -21.64
N GLU A 109 -12.76 11.46 -21.05
CA GLU A 109 -13.95 12.32 -20.85
C GLU A 109 -13.55 13.80 -20.88
N THR A 110 -14.55 14.67 -21.01
CA THR A 110 -14.32 16.12 -20.93
C THR A 110 -13.89 16.51 -19.52
N ARG A 111 -12.78 17.26 -19.41
CA ARG A 111 -12.23 17.76 -18.15
C ARG A 111 -11.95 19.25 -18.19
N SER A 112 -12.14 19.90 -17.04
CA SER A 112 -11.70 21.29 -16.85
C SER A 112 -10.23 21.29 -16.47
N LEU A 113 -9.41 21.95 -17.27
CA LEU A 113 -7.97 22.07 -17.07
C LEU A 113 -7.57 23.54 -17.01
N PRO A 114 -6.48 23.88 -16.31
CA PRO A 114 -5.89 25.22 -16.40
C PRO A 114 -5.59 25.61 -17.85
N ALA A 115 -5.71 26.89 -18.16
CA ALA A 115 -5.49 27.39 -19.53
C ALA A 115 -4.04 27.17 -20.03
N ASP A 116 -3.10 27.08 -19.11
CA ASP A 116 -1.67 26.82 -19.34
C ASP A 116 -1.27 25.37 -19.14
N TYR A 117 -2.24 24.45 -19.16
CA TYR A 117 -1.96 23.03 -18.94
C TYR A 117 -1.01 22.46 -20.00
N ASP A 118 0.12 21.98 -19.53
CA ASP A 118 1.14 21.30 -20.33
C ASP A 118 1.33 19.85 -19.82
N PRO A 119 0.90 18.81 -20.56
CA PRO A 119 1.06 17.42 -20.16
C PRO A 119 2.53 17.05 -19.97
N THR A 120 3.44 17.61 -20.77
CA THR A 120 4.87 17.29 -20.73
C THR A 120 5.57 17.80 -19.47
N ALA A 121 4.97 18.78 -18.80
CA ALA A 121 5.45 19.30 -17.53
C ALA A 121 5.01 18.46 -16.31
N ARG A 122 4.05 17.56 -16.48
CA ARG A 122 3.44 16.78 -15.38
C ARG A 122 4.33 15.64 -14.88
N PRO A 123 4.22 15.25 -13.60
CA PRO A 123 5.05 14.18 -13.01
C PRO A 123 4.99 12.87 -13.78
N TRP A 124 3.80 12.42 -14.15
CA TRP A 124 3.58 11.17 -14.87
C TRP A 124 4.28 11.12 -16.24
N TYR A 125 4.24 12.25 -16.98
CA TYR A 125 4.89 12.35 -18.28
C TYR A 125 6.41 12.28 -18.14
N LYS A 126 6.96 13.13 -17.26
CA LYS A 126 8.41 13.21 -17.03
C LYS A 126 8.99 11.88 -16.57
N GLN A 127 8.32 11.21 -15.63
CA GLN A 127 8.81 9.94 -15.09
C GLN A 127 8.78 8.84 -16.15
N ALA A 128 7.67 8.71 -16.92
CA ALA A 128 7.58 7.71 -17.99
C ALA A 128 8.60 7.97 -19.10
N ALA A 129 8.74 9.22 -19.54
CA ALA A 129 9.72 9.62 -20.55
C ALA A 129 11.17 9.33 -20.12
N GLN A 130 11.49 9.59 -18.85
CA GLN A 130 12.82 9.35 -18.29
C GLN A 130 13.10 7.85 -18.10
N ALA A 131 12.12 7.09 -17.64
CA ALA A 131 12.27 5.66 -17.41
C ALA A 131 12.34 4.85 -18.71
N GLY A 132 11.78 5.36 -19.81
CA GLY A 132 11.67 4.64 -21.09
C GLY A 132 10.77 3.39 -21.01
N GLY A 133 9.95 3.27 -19.99
CA GLY A 133 9.06 2.14 -19.72
C GLY A 133 7.90 2.53 -18.83
N SER A 134 6.99 1.56 -18.56
CA SER A 134 5.85 1.79 -17.68
C SER A 134 6.29 2.14 -16.26
N VAL A 135 5.65 3.16 -15.68
CA VAL A 135 5.90 3.64 -14.32
C VAL A 135 4.60 3.80 -13.54
N VAL A 136 4.70 3.76 -12.22
CA VAL A 136 3.66 4.18 -11.28
C VAL A 136 4.21 5.37 -10.50
N THR A 137 3.53 6.50 -10.55
CA THR A 137 4.02 7.71 -9.87
C THR A 137 3.81 7.60 -8.36
N PRO A 138 4.61 8.28 -7.53
CA PRO A 138 4.18 8.66 -6.19
C PRO A 138 2.88 9.46 -6.24
N PRO A 139 2.09 9.50 -5.15
CA PRO A 139 0.90 10.35 -5.08
C PRO A 139 1.21 11.83 -5.35
N TYR A 140 0.36 12.48 -6.15
CA TYR A 140 0.45 13.91 -6.43
C TYR A 140 -0.94 14.51 -6.70
N ILE A 141 -1.05 15.84 -6.72
CA ILE A 141 -2.31 16.54 -6.95
C ILE A 141 -2.62 16.61 -8.45
N SER A 142 -3.77 16.07 -8.85
CA SER A 142 -4.31 16.15 -10.21
C SER A 142 -4.60 17.60 -10.59
N ALA A 143 -4.31 17.97 -11.84
CA ALA A 143 -4.54 19.33 -12.32
C ALA A 143 -6.01 19.62 -12.62
N SER A 144 -6.81 18.59 -12.90
CA SER A 144 -8.20 18.75 -13.35
C SER A 144 -9.19 18.91 -12.21
N ASP A 145 -8.98 18.23 -11.07
CA ASP A 145 -9.96 18.15 -9.98
C ASP A 145 -9.34 18.34 -8.59
N GLN A 146 -8.04 18.63 -8.53
CA GLN A 146 -7.27 18.87 -7.31
C GLN A 146 -7.29 17.72 -6.31
N LYS A 147 -7.60 16.51 -6.78
CA LYS A 147 -7.57 15.29 -5.97
C LYS A 147 -6.19 14.66 -5.96
N LEU A 148 -5.89 13.94 -4.88
CA LEU A 148 -4.67 13.16 -4.77
C LEU A 148 -4.81 11.87 -5.59
N VAL A 149 -3.86 11.65 -6.52
CA VAL A 149 -3.86 10.51 -7.45
C VAL A 149 -2.52 9.82 -7.49
N VAL A 150 -2.53 8.53 -7.84
CA VAL A 150 -1.38 7.83 -8.42
C VAL A 150 -1.67 7.60 -9.89
N THR A 151 -0.66 7.73 -10.74
CA THR A 151 -0.79 7.57 -12.18
C THR A 151 0.04 6.40 -12.67
N PHE A 152 -0.59 5.53 -13.45
CA PHE A 152 0.06 4.52 -14.25
C PHE A 152 0.36 5.13 -15.61
N ALA A 153 1.61 5.15 -16.04
CA ALA A 153 2.01 5.81 -17.26
C ALA A 153 2.98 4.96 -18.09
N THR A 154 2.79 4.94 -19.40
CA THR A 154 3.62 4.18 -20.34
C THR A 154 4.01 5.10 -21.50
N PRO A 155 5.30 5.24 -21.82
CA PRO A 155 5.76 6.07 -22.93
C PRO A 155 5.45 5.40 -24.27
N VAL A 156 5.14 6.21 -25.27
CA VAL A 156 4.96 5.81 -26.66
C VAL A 156 6.19 6.24 -27.43
N GLY A 157 7.08 5.30 -27.70
CA GLY A 157 8.44 5.57 -28.17
C GLY A 157 9.41 5.85 -27.02
N ALA A 158 10.67 6.09 -27.33
CA ALA A 158 11.71 6.36 -26.33
C ALA A 158 12.74 7.37 -26.85
N GLY A 159 13.37 8.12 -25.94
CA GLY A 159 14.41 9.09 -26.28
C GLY A 159 13.95 10.11 -27.31
N ALA A 160 14.69 10.28 -28.39
CA ALA A 160 14.35 11.20 -29.49
C ALA A 160 13.11 10.77 -30.30
N ALA A 161 12.70 9.51 -30.20
CA ALA A 161 11.50 8.97 -30.87
C ALA A 161 10.25 8.98 -29.95
N LEU A 162 10.29 9.65 -28.80
CA LEU A 162 9.14 9.76 -27.91
C LEU A 162 8.03 10.57 -28.59
N LYS A 163 6.91 9.92 -28.85
CA LYS A 163 5.70 10.54 -29.41
C LYS A 163 4.79 11.13 -28.35
N GLY A 164 4.83 10.54 -27.15
CA GLY A 164 4.02 10.94 -26.01
C GLY A 164 3.97 9.87 -24.92
N VAL A 165 2.99 9.99 -24.04
CA VAL A 165 2.78 9.07 -22.91
C VAL A 165 1.29 8.76 -22.79
N ALA A 166 0.97 7.48 -22.63
CA ALA A 166 -0.34 6.98 -22.24
C ALA A 166 -0.42 6.90 -20.71
N ALA A 167 -1.52 7.33 -20.12
CA ALA A 167 -1.65 7.37 -18.66
C ALA A 167 -3.09 7.12 -18.17
N GLY A 168 -3.18 6.65 -16.93
CA GLY A 168 -4.45 6.47 -16.22
C GLY A 168 -4.29 6.73 -14.73
N ASP A 169 -5.19 7.53 -14.19
CA ASP A 169 -5.21 7.92 -12.78
C ASP A 169 -6.08 6.99 -11.94
N VAL A 170 -5.65 6.75 -10.72
CA VAL A 170 -6.44 6.16 -9.66
C VAL A 170 -6.43 7.11 -8.46
N TYR A 171 -7.63 7.46 -7.97
CA TYR A 171 -7.72 8.29 -6.75
C TYR A 171 -7.14 7.57 -5.55
N MET A 172 -6.38 8.29 -4.74
CA MET A 172 -5.80 7.76 -3.50
C MET A 172 -6.85 7.26 -2.51
N GLU A 173 -8.04 7.86 -2.50
CA GLU A 173 -9.18 7.38 -1.71
C GLU A 173 -9.49 5.89 -1.98
N SER A 174 -9.44 5.47 -3.26
CA SER A 174 -9.65 4.06 -3.64
C SER A 174 -8.49 3.16 -3.18
N VAL A 175 -7.25 3.65 -3.24
CA VAL A 175 -6.07 2.90 -2.76
C VAL A 175 -6.15 2.74 -1.24
N VAL A 176 -6.47 3.81 -0.51
CA VAL A 176 -6.65 3.80 0.94
C VAL A 176 -7.77 2.85 1.36
N ALA A 177 -8.91 2.86 0.65
CA ALA A 177 -10.02 1.96 0.95
C ALA A 177 -9.64 0.49 0.80
N ASN A 178 -8.88 0.14 -0.26
CA ASN A 178 -8.36 -1.22 -0.46
C ASN A 178 -7.39 -1.63 0.65
N VAL A 179 -6.47 -0.74 1.03
CA VAL A 179 -5.50 -1.02 2.11
C VAL A 179 -6.19 -1.08 3.47
N ALA A 180 -7.16 -0.22 3.74
CA ALA A 180 -7.92 -0.21 5.00
C ALA A 180 -8.79 -1.45 5.19
N SER A 181 -9.13 -2.18 4.12
CA SER A 181 -9.83 -3.48 4.22
C SER A 181 -8.96 -4.60 4.80
N ILE A 182 -7.65 -4.38 4.91
CA ILE A 182 -6.70 -5.32 5.50
C ILE A 182 -6.76 -5.19 7.02
N GLN A 183 -7.65 -5.97 7.65
CA GLN A 183 -7.86 -5.99 9.10
C GLN A 183 -7.74 -7.43 9.63
N PRO A 184 -6.53 -7.93 9.91
CA PRO A 184 -6.33 -9.27 10.48
C PRO A 184 -7.04 -9.45 11.83
N THR A 185 -7.20 -8.37 12.61
CA THR A 185 -7.96 -8.33 13.85
C THR A 185 -8.80 -7.05 13.93
N PRO A 186 -9.86 -6.98 14.78
CA PRO A 186 -10.70 -5.79 14.89
C PRO A 186 -9.95 -4.49 15.28
N GLN A 187 -8.77 -4.61 15.88
CA GLN A 187 -7.96 -3.46 16.31
C GLN A 187 -6.76 -3.20 15.39
N SER A 188 -6.47 -4.08 14.45
CA SER A 188 -5.39 -3.90 13.47
C SER A 188 -5.85 -3.11 12.25
N PHE A 189 -4.90 -2.52 11.56
CA PHE A 189 -5.14 -1.87 10.27
C PHE A 189 -3.91 -2.01 9.39
N GLY A 190 -4.15 -2.07 8.08
CA GLY A 190 -3.10 -2.05 7.08
C GLY A 190 -2.75 -0.61 6.68
N PHE A 191 -1.50 -0.41 6.29
CA PHE A 191 -1.04 0.80 5.61
C PHE A 191 0.04 0.43 4.59
N LEU A 192 0.23 1.27 3.58
CA LEU A 192 1.19 1.05 2.50
C LEU A 192 2.36 2.03 2.62
N VAL A 193 3.57 1.51 2.52
CA VAL A 193 4.81 2.29 2.56
C VAL A 193 5.60 2.07 1.28
N SER A 194 6.18 3.13 0.74
CA SER A 194 7.11 3.06 -0.38
C SER A 194 8.48 2.53 0.05
N ALA A 195 9.29 2.11 -0.91
CA ALA A 195 10.64 1.61 -0.65
C ALA A 195 11.57 2.65 0.01
N ASP A 196 11.30 3.96 -0.17
CA ASP A 196 12.01 5.06 0.48
C ASP A 196 11.45 5.42 1.87
N GLY A 197 10.53 4.61 2.42
CA GLY A 197 10.02 4.75 3.78
C GLY A 197 8.93 5.82 3.95
N LYS A 198 8.26 6.25 2.88
CA LYS A 198 7.14 7.19 2.95
C LYS A 198 5.80 6.46 2.96
N ILE A 199 4.86 6.96 3.73
CA ILE A 199 3.50 6.44 3.79
C ILE A 199 2.78 6.80 2.48
N ILE A 200 2.35 5.79 1.73
CA ILE A 200 1.61 5.95 0.48
C ILE A 200 0.11 5.94 0.74
N ALA A 201 -0.36 5.01 1.57
CA ALA A 201 -1.77 4.91 1.94
C ALA A 201 -1.91 4.59 3.43
N HIS A 202 -2.70 5.36 4.14
CA HIS A 202 -3.03 5.20 5.55
C HIS A 202 -4.47 5.68 5.79
N ARG A 203 -5.15 5.13 6.80
CA ARG A 203 -6.52 5.57 7.18
C ARG A 203 -6.60 7.05 7.54
N ASP A 204 -5.54 7.59 8.13
CA ASP A 204 -5.35 9.02 8.31
C ASP A 204 -4.61 9.59 7.09
N GLN A 205 -5.33 10.34 6.26
CA GLN A 205 -4.80 10.96 5.04
C GLN A 205 -3.74 12.03 5.33
N ALA A 206 -3.73 12.61 6.54
CA ALA A 206 -2.73 13.61 6.92
C ALA A 206 -1.31 13.03 7.01
N LEU A 207 -1.18 11.71 7.09
CA LEU A 207 0.09 10.99 7.10
C LEU A 207 0.61 10.65 5.69
N THR A 208 -0.18 10.87 4.63
CA THR A 208 0.25 10.57 3.24
C THR A 208 1.49 11.37 2.87
N LEU A 209 2.48 10.70 2.28
CA LEU A 209 3.80 11.21 1.91
C LEU A 209 4.72 11.58 3.09
N LYS A 210 4.29 11.39 4.33
CA LYS A 210 5.15 11.55 5.50
C LYS A 210 6.03 10.31 5.74
N PRO A 211 7.18 10.49 6.39
CA PRO A 211 8.02 9.36 6.80
C PRO A 211 7.27 8.41 7.75
N ILE A 212 7.56 7.10 7.66
CA ILE A 212 6.99 6.09 8.56
C ILE A 212 7.29 6.39 10.03
N ALA A 213 8.39 7.08 10.32
CA ALA A 213 8.75 7.49 11.68
C ALA A 213 7.71 8.43 12.35
N ASP A 214 6.84 9.07 11.56
CA ASP A 214 5.80 9.94 12.08
C ASP A 214 4.60 9.14 12.67
N LEU A 215 4.47 7.84 12.36
CA LEU A 215 3.48 6.95 12.97
C LEU A 215 3.73 6.70 14.48
N SER A 216 4.95 6.87 14.97
CA SER A 216 5.30 6.58 16.37
C SER A 216 5.17 7.80 17.29
N LYS A 217 4.63 8.92 16.81
CA LYS A 217 4.48 10.15 17.58
C LYS A 217 3.08 10.33 18.18
N ASP A 218 2.16 9.44 17.85
CA ASP A 218 0.82 9.30 18.42
C ASP A 218 0.76 8.04 19.31
#